data_6fe3dff2e219d528729290c035db619a
#
_entry.id   6fe3dff2e219d528729290c035db619a
#
_cell.length_a   1.000
_cell.length_b   1.000
_cell.length_c   1.000
_cell.angle_alpha   90.00
_cell.angle_beta   90.00
_cell.angle_gamma   90.00
#
_symmetry.space_group_name_H-M   'P 1'
#
loop_
_entity.id
_entity.type
_entity.pdbx_description
1 polymer ?
#
loop_
_entity_poly.entity_id
_entity_poly.type
_entity_poly.pdbx_seq_one_letter_code
_entity_poly.pdbx_strand_id
1 'polypeptide(L)'
;MNSEILEVRLGGEKIGQLARTKNGARFAFSEEVASAHPFSPLLSTALCVQEEPFDAQRTFSWFSGLLPEDARLDELQRFYGVAEGDYFGLLAQIGWECAGAVEVMPSEDWALARASQ
;
A
#
# COMPACT_ATOMS: atom_id res chain seq x y z
N MET A 1 -16.06 -6.50 -7.24
CA MET A 1 -14.94 -7.44 -7.14
C MET A 1 -13.87 -6.87 -6.22
N ASN A 2 -13.39 -7.65 -5.27
CA ASN A 2 -12.39 -7.16 -4.33
C ASN A 2 -11.01 -7.15 -4.97
N SER A 3 -10.33 -6.03 -4.83
CA SER A 3 -8.95 -5.95 -5.28
C SER A 3 -8.05 -6.77 -4.35
N GLU A 4 -7.25 -7.63 -4.94
CA GLU A 4 -6.25 -8.41 -4.22
C GLU A 4 -4.88 -7.76 -4.28
N ILE A 5 -4.72 -6.73 -5.11
CA ILE A 5 -3.46 -6.03 -5.32
C ILE A 5 -3.70 -4.53 -5.29
N LEU A 6 -2.90 -3.84 -4.49
CA LEU A 6 -2.88 -2.38 -4.46
C LEU A 6 -1.59 -1.89 -5.08
N GLU A 7 -1.68 -0.86 -5.89
CA GLU A 7 -0.51 -0.21 -6.48
C GLU A 7 0.00 0.84 -5.49
N VAL A 8 1.31 0.86 -5.29
CA VAL A 8 1.96 1.83 -4.40
C VAL A 8 2.74 2.81 -5.26
N ARG A 9 2.46 4.10 -5.06
CA ARG A 9 3.13 5.18 -5.79
C ARG A 9 3.83 6.12 -4.82
N LEU A 10 4.91 6.70 -5.28
CA LEU A 10 5.66 7.70 -4.52
C LEU A 10 5.87 8.89 -5.45
N GLY A 11 5.32 10.04 -5.07
CA GLY A 11 5.40 11.23 -5.91
C GLY A 11 4.77 11.05 -7.28
N GLY A 12 3.74 10.21 -7.36
CA GLY A 12 3.04 9.94 -8.61
C GLY A 12 3.63 8.82 -9.45
N GLU A 13 4.78 8.28 -9.07
CA GLU A 13 5.41 7.19 -9.79
C GLU A 13 5.16 5.86 -9.10
N LYS A 14 4.80 4.85 -9.87
CA LYS A 14 4.63 3.50 -9.34
C LYS A 14 5.96 2.94 -8.88
N ILE A 15 6.02 2.53 -7.61
CA ILE A 15 7.24 1.95 -7.06
C ILE A 15 7.07 0.48 -6.68
N GLY A 16 5.85 -0.02 -6.58
CA GLY A 16 5.63 -1.40 -6.20
C GLY A 16 4.17 -1.75 -6.03
N GLN A 17 3.94 -2.91 -5.42
CA GLN A 17 2.60 -3.46 -5.20
C GLN A 17 2.46 -4.05 -3.82
N LEU A 18 1.28 -3.92 -3.26
CA LEU A 18 0.89 -4.55 -2.01
C LEU A 18 -0.13 -5.63 -2.35
N ALA A 19 0.21 -6.90 -2.11
CA ALA A 19 -0.66 -8.02 -2.48
C ALA A 19 -1.23 -8.69 -1.23
N ARG A 20 -2.54 -8.95 -1.26
CA ARG A 20 -3.21 -9.63 -0.14
C ARG A 20 -2.74 -11.09 -0.05
N THR A 21 -2.48 -11.53 1.17
CA THR A 21 -2.11 -12.91 1.47
C THR A 21 -3.01 -13.45 2.59
N LYS A 22 -2.86 -14.73 2.92
CA LYS A 22 -3.62 -15.34 4.01
C LYS A 22 -3.38 -14.65 5.34
N ASN A 23 -2.19 -14.12 5.55
CA ASN A 23 -1.78 -13.50 6.82
C ASN A 23 -1.76 -11.98 6.77
N GLY A 24 -2.42 -11.39 5.78
CA GLY A 24 -2.49 -9.94 5.65
C GLY A 24 -2.10 -9.50 4.25
N ALA A 25 -0.88 -9.02 4.08
CA ALA A 25 -0.40 -8.58 2.78
C ALA A 25 1.13 -8.57 2.75
N ARG A 26 1.69 -8.55 1.53
CA ARG A 26 3.13 -8.42 1.33
C ARG A 26 3.40 -7.34 0.29
N PHE A 27 4.39 -6.51 0.56
CA PHE A 27 4.82 -5.46 -0.36
C PHE A 27 6.02 -5.94 -1.16
N ALA A 28 6.06 -5.60 -2.44
CA ALA A 28 7.21 -5.83 -3.30
C ALA A 28 7.47 -4.61 -4.15
N PHE A 29 8.72 -4.19 -4.26
CA PHE A 29 9.09 -3.13 -5.19
C PHE A 29 8.99 -3.65 -6.63
N SER A 30 8.71 -2.75 -7.57
CA SER A 30 8.69 -3.12 -8.99
C SER A 30 10.11 -3.49 -9.46
N GLU A 31 10.19 -4.24 -10.56
CA GLU A 31 11.48 -4.63 -11.11
C GLU A 31 12.32 -3.42 -11.52
N GLU A 32 11.68 -2.41 -12.09
CA GLU A 32 12.38 -1.19 -12.49
C GLU A 32 13.03 -0.49 -11.31
N VAL A 33 12.31 -0.40 -10.19
CA VAL A 33 12.84 0.23 -8.98
C VAL A 33 13.94 -0.63 -8.37
N ALA A 34 13.75 -1.94 -8.31
CA ALA A 34 14.74 -2.84 -7.73
C ALA A 34 16.06 -2.81 -8.52
N SER A 35 15.97 -2.67 -9.83
CA SER A 35 17.17 -2.57 -10.69
C SER A 35 17.85 -1.21 -10.61
N ALA A 36 17.05 -0.13 -10.56
CA ALA A 36 17.59 1.23 -10.62
C ALA A 36 18.12 1.72 -9.27
N HIS A 37 17.55 1.24 -8.17
CA HIS A 37 17.85 1.77 -6.83
C HIS A 37 18.07 0.65 -5.81
N PRO A 38 18.97 -0.32 -6.06
CA PRO A 38 19.15 -1.42 -5.13
C PRO A 38 19.61 -0.91 -3.76
N PHE A 39 19.01 -1.45 -2.72
CA PHE A 39 19.30 -1.14 -1.31
C PHE A 39 19.01 0.30 -0.90
N SER A 40 18.34 1.07 -1.75
CA SER A 40 17.98 2.45 -1.43
C SER A 40 16.88 2.49 -0.37
N PRO A 41 16.94 3.43 0.59
CA PRO A 41 15.83 3.65 1.54
C PRO A 41 14.74 4.52 0.93
N LEU A 42 14.23 4.14 -0.25
CA LEU A 42 13.30 4.95 -1.03
C LEU A 42 12.03 5.30 -0.26
N LEU A 43 11.43 4.32 0.42
CA LEU A 43 10.28 4.55 1.29
C LEU A 43 10.73 4.85 2.71
N SER A 44 11.65 4.05 3.22
CA SER A 44 12.11 4.17 4.60
C SER A 44 13.32 3.27 4.78
N THR A 45 14.12 3.53 5.82
CA THR A 45 15.23 2.64 6.17
C THR A 45 14.76 1.26 6.60
N ALA A 46 13.50 1.15 7.03
CA ALA A 46 12.91 -0.13 7.40
C ALA A 46 12.52 -0.98 6.18
N LEU A 47 12.33 -0.34 5.03
CA LEU A 47 11.93 -1.01 3.79
C LEU A 47 12.86 -0.60 2.65
N CYS A 48 14.13 -0.90 2.79
CA CYS A 48 15.09 -0.64 1.71
C CYS A 48 14.74 -1.47 0.48
N VAL A 49 14.99 -0.91 -0.69
CA VAL A 49 14.68 -1.56 -1.96
C VAL A 49 15.37 -2.93 -2.05
N GLN A 50 14.61 -3.95 -2.39
CA GLN A 50 15.10 -5.31 -2.60
C GLN A 50 14.26 -5.99 -3.67
N GLU A 51 14.80 -7.04 -4.28
CA GLU A 51 14.09 -7.75 -5.33
C GLU A 51 12.97 -8.63 -4.79
N GLU A 52 13.15 -9.20 -3.60
CA GLU A 52 12.17 -10.10 -3.02
C GLU A 52 11.07 -9.35 -2.28
N PRO A 53 9.84 -9.89 -2.25
CA PRO A 53 8.78 -9.30 -1.44
C PRO A 53 9.14 -9.30 0.04
N PHE A 54 8.68 -8.28 0.76
CA PHE A 54 8.83 -8.23 2.21
C PHE A 54 7.84 -9.19 2.87
N ASP A 55 8.21 -9.72 4.02
CA ASP A 55 7.31 -10.61 4.76
C ASP A 55 6.09 -9.85 5.30
N ALA A 56 5.09 -10.62 5.75
CA ALA A 56 3.83 -10.04 6.21
C ALA A 56 4.00 -9.11 7.41
N GLN A 57 4.91 -9.43 8.31
CA GLN A 57 5.11 -8.62 9.51
C GLN A 57 5.75 -7.27 9.19
N ARG A 58 6.78 -7.25 8.37
CA ARG A 58 7.44 -5.99 7.97
C ARG A 58 6.49 -5.14 7.15
N THR A 59 5.73 -5.75 6.26
CA THR A 59 4.73 -5.05 5.48
C THR A 59 3.68 -4.42 6.38
N PHE A 60 3.14 -5.18 7.32
CA PHE A 60 2.15 -4.67 8.26
C PHE A 60 2.71 -3.51 9.09
N SER A 61 3.91 -3.67 9.63
CA SER A 61 4.52 -2.66 10.50
C SER A 61 4.63 -1.32 9.81
N TRP A 62 4.98 -1.31 8.54
CA TRP A 62 5.17 -0.06 7.82
C TRP A 62 3.86 0.51 7.27
N PHE A 63 3.07 -0.34 6.58
CA PHE A 63 1.87 0.15 5.90
C PHE A 63 0.72 0.49 6.85
N SER A 64 0.61 -0.19 7.98
CA SER A 64 -0.40 0.17 8.97
C SER A 64 -0.11 1.54 9.57
N GLY A 65 1.15 1.96 9.58
CA GLY A 65 1.54 3.29 10.06
C GLY A 65 1.07 4.44 9.18
N LEU A 66 0.61 4.15 7.96
CA LEU A 66 0.02 5.16 7.08
C LEU A 66 -1.41 5.51 7.48
N LEU A 67 -2.04 4.68 8.29
CA LEU A 67 -3.43 4.85 8.68
C LEU A 67 -3.56 5.67 9.96
N PRO A 68 -4.71 6.36 10.14
CA PRO A 68 -4.97 7.04 11.41
C PRO A 68 -5.05 6.03 12.55
N GLU A 69 -4.89 6.50 13.77
CA GLU A 69 -4.90 5.66 14.97
C GLU A 69 -6.15 5.88 15.79
N ASP A 70 -6.38 4.95 16.73
CA ASP A 70 -7.41 5.05 17.78
C ASP A 70 -8.83 5.22 17.25
N ALA A 71 -9.58 6.16 17.82
CA ALA A 71 -11.00 6.35 17.51
C ALA A 71 -11.24 6.67 16.04
N ARG A 72 -10.33 7.40 15.41
CA ARG A 72 -10.48 7.73 14.00
C ARG A 72 -10.38 6.50 13.10
N LEU A 73 -9.49 5.58 13.46
CA LEU A 73 -9.38 4.31 12.75
C LEU A 73 -10.70 3.53 12.83
N ASP A 74 -11.28 3.45 14.03
CA ASP A 74 -12.55 2.76 14.24
C ASP A 74 -13.68 3.39 13.43
N GLU A 75 -13.74 4.71 13.39
CA GLU A 75 -14.75 5.43 12.61
C GLU A 75 -14.64 5.12 11.12
N LEU A 76 -13.42 5.12 10.59
CA LEU A 76 -13.20 4.84 9.18
C LEU A 76 -13.52 3.39 8.82
N GLN A 77 -13.16 2.45 9.69
CA GLN A 77 -13.49 1.05 9.48
C GLN A 77 -15.00 0.84 9.39
N ARG A 78 -15.75 1.49 10.27
CA ARG A 78 -17.21 1.40 10.26
C ARG A 78 -17.81 2.09 9.05
N PHE A 79 -17.28 3.25 8.71
CA PHE A 79 -17.79 4.02 7.56
C PHE A 79 -17.65 3.23 6.24
N TYR A 80 -16.51 2.59 6.04
CA TYR A 80 -16.24 1.85 4.81
C TYR A 80 -16.61 0.37 4.88
N GLY A 81 -17.09 -0.10 6.02
CA GLY A 81 -17.45 -1.50 6.17
C GLY A 81 -16.26 -2.45 6.12
N VAL A 82 -15.11 -2.01 6.60
CA VAL A 82 -13.88 -2.81 6.62
C VAL A 82 -13.78 -3.51 7.96
N ALA A 83 -13.39 -4.79 7.92
CA ALA A 83 -13.23 -5.58 9.13
C ALA A 83 -12.12 -5.03 10.03
N GLU A 84 -12.29 -5.16 11.34
CA GLU A 84 -11.27 -4.75 12.29
C GLU A 84 -9.98 -5.53 12.03
N GLY A 85 -8.87 -4.81 11.97
CA GLY A 85 -7.57 -5.41 11.71
C GLY A 85 -7.23 -5.61 10.24
N ASP A 86 -8.17 -5.33 9.33
CA ASP A 86 -7.92 -5.45 7.90
C ASP A 86 -7.35 -4.15 7.34
N TYR A 87 -6.07 -3.91 7.61
CA TYR A 87 -5.42 -2.68 7.15
C TYR A 87 -5.36 -2.60 5.61
N PHE A 88 -5.23 -3.74 4.94
CA PHE A 88 -5.23 -3.79 3.48
C PHE A 88 -6.55 -3.27 2.91
N GLY A 89 -7.67 -3.75 3.46
CA GLY A 89 -8.99 -3.30 3.02
C GLY A 89 -9.20 -1.81 3.24
N LEU A 90 -8.70 -1.28 4.35
CA LEU A 90 -8.82 0.15 4.62
C LEU A 90 -7.93 0.97 3.70
N LEU A 91 -6.71 0.52 3.41
CA LEU A 91 -5.83 1.18 2.44
C LEU A 91 -6.46 1.20 1.05
N ALA A 92 -7.20 0.16 0.68
CA ALA A 92 -7.89 0.13 -0.60
C ALA A 92 -8.93 1.26 -0.71
N GLN A 93 -9.46 1.72 0.42
CA GLN A 93 -10.46 2.79 0.43
C GLN A 93 -9.84 4.17 0.55
N ILE A 94 -8.84 4.34 1.41
CA ILE A 94 -8.32 5.66 1.75
C ILE A 94 -6.83 5.87 1.50
N GLY A 95 -6.14 4.86 0.96
CA GLY A 95 -4.69 4.94 0.77
C GLY A 95 -4.24 6.08 -0.14
N TRP A 96 -5.10 6.54 -1.03
CA TRP A 96 -4.78 7.64 -1.91
C TRP A 96 -4.78 9.00 -1.18
N GLU A 97 -5.35 9.04 0.01
CA GLU A 97 -5.41 10.25 0.85
C GLU A 97 -4.40 10.23 1.98
N CYS A 98 -3.54 9.23 2.04
CA CYS A 98 -2.56 9.14 3.13
C CYS A 98 -1.61 10.33 3.12
N ALA A 99 -1.12 10.66 4.30
CA ALA A 99 -0.18 11.77 4.45
C ALA A 99 1.13 11.49 3.71
N GLY A 100 1.74 12.55 3.18
CA GLY A 100 3.01 12.45 2.49
C GLY A 100 2.88 12.15 1.01
N ALA A 101 3.96 11.72 0.40
CA ALA A 101 4.03 11.49 -1.04
C ALA A 101 3.60 10.08 -1.45
N VAL A 102 3.35 9.20 -0.48
CA VAL A 102 2.97 7.81 -0.74
C VAL A 102 1.47 7.70 -0.97
N GLU A 103 1.09 7.07 -2.08
CA GLU A 103 -0.31 6.81 -2.40
C GLU A 103 -0.49 5.32 -2.62
N VAL A 104 -1.58 4.77 -2.10
CA VAL A 104 -1.91 3.35 -2.21
C VAL A 104 -3.36 3.24 -2.67
N MET A 105 -3.61 2.52 -3.77
CA MET A 105 -4.97 2.30 -4.23
C MET A 105 -5.03 1.09 -5.16
N PRO A 106 -6.22 0.53 -5.40
CA PRO A 106 -6.35 -0.60 -6.30
C PRO A 106 -5.82 -0.28 -7.69
N SER A 107 -5.07 -1.23 -8.28
CA SER A 107 -4.51 -1.05 -9.62
C SER A 107 -5.56 -0.75 -10.67
N GLU A 108 -6.72 -1.38 -10.56
CA GLU A 108 -7.83 -1.17 -11.49
C GLU A 108 -8.40 0.24 -11.42
N ASP A 109 -8.36 0.87 -10.24
CA ASP A 109 -8.82 2.25 -10.08
C ASP A 109 -7.88 3.22 -10.80
N TRP A 110 -6.59 2.95 -10.78
CA TRP A 110 -5.63 3.72 -11.55
C TRP A 110 -5.91 3.61 -13.04
N ALA A 111 -6.21 2.40 -13.51
CA ALA A 111 -6.52 2.17 -14.90
C ALA A 111 -7.79 2.91 -15.34
N LEU A 112 -8.83 2.87 -14.50
CA LEU A 112 -10.09 3.57 -14.77
C LEU A 112 -9.90 5.08 -14.77
N ALA A 113 -9.14 5.60 -13.84
CA ALA A 113 -8.84 7.03 -13.78
C ALA A 113 -8.14 7.51 -15.04
N ARG A 114 -7.20 6.73 -15.54
CA ARG A 114 -6.50 7.06 -16.80
C ARG A 114 -7.40 6.96 -18.00
N ALA A 115 -8.29 5.96 -18.03
CA ALA A 115 -9.21 5.76 -19.15
C ALA A 115 -10.26 6.85 -19.23
N SER A 116 -10.59 7.49 -18.10
CA SER A 116 -11.61 8.53 -18.01
C SER A 116 -11.11 9.89 -18.47
N GLN A 117 -9.83 10.01 -18.67
CA GLN A 117 -9.22 11.29 -19.12
C GLN A 117 -9.06 11.39 -20.65
#